data_3dd65233fee2552b3f94a2d235ec04c1
#
_entry.id   3dd65233fee2552b3f94a2d235ec04c1
#
_cell.length_a   1.000
_cell.length_b   1.000
_cell.length_c   1.000
_cell.angle_alpha   90.00
_cell.angle_beta   90.00
_cell.angle_gamma   90.00
#
_symmetry.space_group_name_H-M   'P 1'
#
loop_
_entity.id
_entity.type
_entity.pdbx_description
1 polymer ?
#
loop_
_entity_poly.entity_id
_entity_poly.type
_entity_poly.pdbx_seq_one_letter_code
_entity_poly.pdbx_strand_id
1 'polypeptide(L)'
;MPEQEELPHGKETARTRPRPQADRWAGLRRAGPAPLSDRMRKGIGMAERGDRAAKQAEQRQPAGTLRVVLGDQCSAGLSALRDIDKARDTVLMAEVMGECTYVKHHPKKIVLVLSAMRHFAQTLRDRGVQVDYIRLDDPGNTGSLRGEMLRAVARHRPAAVVATEAGEWRLAEDMRRWHEASGVETDIRDDDRFLCRIQEFRAWARGRGEFRMETFYRDMRRRYGILMDGDEPAGGRWNYDPENRKPPSRTMAPPQVPRFEPDAVTQEVMALVARFFPDHFGEVDGFALPVKQADAATALWDFVAHRLPQFGMWQDAMKTGESTMFHAVISSSLNTGLLSPLEACQTAESAWRAGYAPLNAVEGFVRQILGWREFVRGVYWLKMPDYARLNSLGATRRLPAFFWTAETRMNCLRQAIGDTRRHAYAHHIQRLMITGNFALMAGLDPDEVDEWYLIVYADAYQWVEMPNVRGVALHADGGIMGSKPYAASGAYINRMSDYCRGCLYDVKASVGQGACPFNALYWDFIARHAARLAGNTRMAAPVRTLAKMDPARVVALREQAAGFLRAMDAGEAV
;
A
#
# COMPACT_ATOMS: atom_id res chain seq x y z
N MET A 1 -44.98 -56.47 -8.13
CA MET A 1 -44.11 -57.63 -7.95
C MET A 1 -43.64 -58.08 -9.32
N PRO A 2 -42.32 -58.26 -9.60
CA PRO A 2 -41.27 -58.98 -8.87
C PRO A 2 -40.07 -58.07 -8.58
N GLU A 3 -39.36 -58.39 -7.67
CA GLU A 3 -38.21 -59.18 -7.21
C GLU A 3 -37.02 -58.32 -6.86
N GLN A 4 -36.58 -58.45 -5.63
CA GLN A 4 -35.40 -57.78 -5.05
C GLN A 4 -34.15 -58.57 -5.45
N GLU A 5 -33.12 -57.89 -5.96
CA GLU A 5 -31.76 -58.41 -6.04
C GLU A 5 -30.88 -57.67 -5.01
N GLU A 6 -30.33 -58.45 -4.09
CA GLU A 6 -29.34 -58.03 -3.08
C GLU A 6 -27.98 -57.82 -3.76
N LEU A 7 -27.30 -56.73 -3.45
CA LEU A 7 -25.88 -56.51 -3.77
C LEU A 7 -25.02 -56.60 -2.52
N PRO A 8 -23.80 -57.12 -2.58
CA PRO A 8 -23.01 -57.58 -1.42
C PRO A 8 -22.24 -56.44 -0.74
N HIS A 9 -22.05 -56.60 0.57
CA HIS A 9 -21.25 -55.76 1.48
C HIS A 9 -19.80 -55.60 0.99
N GLY A 10 -19.42 -54.37 0.58
CA GLY A 10 -18.05 -53.95 0.34
C GLY A 10 -17.43 -53.34 1.59
N LYS A 11 -16.27 -53.84 1.97
CA LYS A 11 -15.47 -53.49 3.16
C LYS A 11 -15.13 -51.97 3.19
N GLU A 12 -15.45 -51.33 4.31
CA GLU A 12 -14.95 -50.02 4.69
C GLU A 12 -13.41 -50.03 4.85
N THR A 13 -12.71 -49.42 3.90
CA THR A 13 -11.30 -49.06 4.09
C THR A 13 -11.24 -47.68 4.76
N ALA A 14 -10.72 -47.66 5.98
CA ALA A 14 -10.47 -46.46 6.77
C ALA A 14 -9.65 -45.44 5.97
N ARG A 15 -10.27 -44.32 5.55
CA ARG A 15 -9.59 -43.17 5.00
C ARG A 15 -8.90 -42.43 6.15
N THR A 16 -7.60 -42.56 6.24
CA THR A 16 -6.73 -41.74 7.08
C THR A 16 -6.88 -40.25 6.70
N ARG A 17 -7.30 -39.41 7.65
CA ARG A 17 -7.32 -37.97 7.53
C ARG A 17 -5.88 -37.46 7.31
N PRO A 18 -5.62 -36.54 6.38
CA PRO A 18 -4.30 -35.94 6.25
C PRO A 18 -3.99 -35.07 7.48
N ARG A 19 -2.81 -35.26 8.06
CA ARG A 19 -2.26 -34.43 9.15
C ARG A 19 -2.09 -32.97 8.68
N PRO A 20 -2.18 -31.98 9.59
CA PRO A 20 -1.99 -30.57 9.26
C PRO A 20 -0.60 -30.33 8.65
N GLN A 21 -0.55 -29.55 7.58
CA GLN A 21 0.63 -29.22 6.77
C GLN A 21 1.72 -28.40 7.51
N ALA A 22 1.53 -28.02 8.77
CA ALA A 22 2.45 -27.16 9.53
C ALA A 22 3.87 -27.73 9.73
N ASP A 23 4.04 -29.04 9.71
CA ASP A 23 5.34 -29.67 10.06
C ASP A 23 6.32 -29.80 8.87
N ARG A 24 5.89 -29.55 7.63
CA ARG A 24 6.77 -29.70 6.46
C ARG A 24 7.72 -28.51 6.20
N TRP A 25 7.52 -27.39 6.89
CA TRP A 25 8.31 -26.16 6.70
C TRP A 25 9.46 -25.98 7.69
N ALA A 26 9.61 -26.87 8.65
CA ALA A 26 10.68 -26.80 9.65
C ALA A 26 12.11 -26.83 9.08
N GLY A 27 12.28 -27.35 7.86
CA GLY A 27 13.59 -27.47 7.19
C GLY A 27 14.12 -26.17 6.57
N LEU A 28 13.26 -25.20 6.24
CA LEU A 28 13.66 -23.96 5.55
C LEU A 28 14.06 -22.81 6.50
N ARG A 29 13.91 -22.98 7.81
CA ARG A 29 14.25 -21.95 8.81
C ARG A 29 15.74 -21.83 9.13
N ARG A 30 16.64 -22.62 8.50
CA ARG A 30 18.06 -22.69 8.86
C ARG A 30 19.02 -22.26 7.75
N ALA A 31 18.75 -21.21 7.02
CA ALA A 31 19.74 -20.58 6.15
C ALA A 31 19.76 -19.06 6.43
N GLY A 32 20.36 -18.70 7.55
CA GLY A 32 20.86 -17.33 7.77
C GLY A 32 22.17 -17.13 7.01
N PRO A 33 22.53 -15.90 6.63
CA PRO A 33 23.77 -15.64 5.90
C PRO A 33 24.98 -16.02 6.74
N ALA A 34 25.93 -16.73 6.12
CA ALA A 34 27.18 -17.19 6.74
C ALA A 34 28.05 -16.00 7.16
N PRO A 35 28.78 -16.08 8.29
CA PRO A 35 29.69 -15.03 8.72
C PRO A 35 30.96 -15.04 7.88
N LEU A 36 31.38 -13.84 7.45
CA LEU A 36 32.66 -13.61 6.79
C LEU A 36 33.83 -13.86 7.76
N SER A 37 34.78 -14.66 7.29
CA SER A 37 35.92 -15.15 8.01
C SER A 37 36.93 -14.07 8.41
N ASP A 38 37.38 -14.18 9.66
CA ASP A 38 38.59 -13.56 10.23
C ASP A 38 39.87 -13.97 9.46
N ARG A 39 40.52 -13.00 8.85
CA ARG A 39 41.97 -13.07 8.55
C ARG A 39 42.56 -11.68 8.44
N MET A 40 43.22 -11.25 9.46
CA MET A 40 44.56 -10.69 9.47
C MET A 40 44.83 -9.91 10.76
N ARG A 41 45.46 -10.61 11.70
CA ARG A 41 46.29 -10.00 12.73
C ARG A 41 47.72 -10.43 12.40
N LYS A 42 48.63 -9.45 12.22
CA LYS A 42 49.98 -9.40 12.80
C LYS A 42 50.83 -8.34 12.08
N GLY A 43 51.44 -7.51 12.90
CA GLY A 43 52.53 -6.61 12.46
C GLY A 43 52.94 -5.68 13.58
N ILE A 44 53.94 -6.08 14.32
CA ILE A 44 54.59 -5.51 15.51
C ILE A 44 55.60 -4.41 15.10
N GLY A 45 55.77 -3.37 15.98
CA GLY A 45 57.12 -2.86 16.18
C GLY A 45 57.31 -1.36 16.37
N MET A 46 57.39 -0.93 17.62
CA MET A 46 58.30 0.05 18.25
C MET A 46 58.90 1.23 17.44
N ALA A 47 58.70 2.44 17.94
CA ALA A 47 59.79 3.36 18.33
C ALA A 47 59.28 4.52 19.20
N GLU A 48 59.99 4.77 20.31
CA GLU A 48 59.73 5.77 21.34
C GLU A 48 60.36 7.14 21.01
N ARG A 49 59.73 8.17 21.64
CA ARG A 49 60.29 9.45 22.07
C ARG A 49 60.45 10.58 21.05
N GLY A 50 59.60 11.56 21.25
CA GLY A 50 59.77 12.89 20.71
C GLY A 50 58.62 13.83 21.06
N ASP A 51 58.81 14.64 22.02
CA ASP A 51 58.24 15.96 22.24
C ASP A 51 56.92 16.14 22.99
N ARG A 52 57.06 16.66 24.21
CA ARG A 52 55.97 17.05 25.14
C ARG A 52 55.15 18.28 24.72
N ALA A 53 55.46 18.91 23.59
CA ALA A 53 54.70 20.06 23.08
C ALA A 53 53.57 19.72 22.12
N ALA A 54 53.46 18.46 21.67
CA ALA A 54 52.37 17.96 20.83
C ALA A 54 51.19 17.35 21.64
N LYS A 55 51.28 17.32 22.97
CA LYS A 55 50.28 16.70 23.89
C LYS A 55 49.08 17.54 24.23
N GLN A 56 48.84 18.69 23.61
CA GLN A 56 47.66 19.52 23.79
C GLN A 56 46.83 19.79 22.50
N ALA A 57 47.18 19.22 21.37
CA ALA A 57 46.16 18.93 20.36
C ALA A 57 45.41 17.73 20.91
N GLU A 58 44.40 17.93 21.69
CA GLU A 58 43.35 16.94 21.93
C GLU A 58 43.09 16.28 20.57
N GLN A 59 43.39 15.01 20.46
CA GLN A 59 42.91 14.18 19.34
C GLN A 59 41.40 14.20 19.45
N ARG A 60 40.76 15.24 18.91
CA ARG A 60 39.34 15.21 18.61
C ARG A 60 39.16 14.04 17.69
N GLN A 61 38.69 12.93 18.23
CA GLN A 61 38.21 11.85 17.39
C GLN A 61 37.34 12.49 16.32
N PRO A 62 37.51 12.13 15.03
CA PRO A 62 36.68 12.69 13.98
C PRO A 62 35.22 12.53 14.37
N ALA A 63 34.47 13.61 14.29
CA ALA A 63 33.06 13.61 14.65
C ALA A 63 32.31 12.52 13.85
N GLY A 64 31.41 11.79 14.50
CA GLY A 64 30.60 10.77 13.86
C GLY A 64 29.58 11.36 12.88
N THR A 65 28.82 10.52 12.23
CA THR A 65 27.73 10.89 11.30
C THR A 65 26.39 10.84 12.02
N LEU A 66 25.52 11.84 11.82
CA LEU A 66 24.12 11.78 12.20
C LEU A 66 23.31 11.12 11.07
N ARG A 67 22.75 9.96 11.37
CA ARG A 67 21.96 9.17 10.40
C ARG A 67 20.48 9.33 10.72
N VAL A 68 19.72 9.96 9.82
CA VAL A 68 18.30 10.24 10.03
C VAL A 68 17.46 9.14 9.39
N VAL A 69 16.56 8.54 10.19
CA VAL A 69 15.62 7.51 9.76
C VAL A 69 14.19 8.03 9.97
N LEU A 70 13.42 8.07 8.87
CA LEU A 70 12.03 8.53 8.87
C LEU A 70 11.07 7.43 9.35
N GLY A 71 9.84 7.81 9.70
CA GLY A 71 8.86 6.90 10.30
C GLY A 71 8.41 5.74 9.41
N ASP A 72 8.44 5.92 8.10
CA ASP A 72 8.14 4.87 7.12
C ASP A 72 9.37 4.04 6.69
N GLN A 73 10.53 4.20 7.34
CA GLN A 73 11.82 3.64 6.93
C GLN A 73 12.37 2.57 7.90
N CYS A 74 11.49 1.78 8.53
CA CYS A 74 11.88 0.80 9.55
C CYS A 74 12.53 -0.47 8.96
N SER A 75 13.57 -0.31 8.14
CA SER A 75 14.31 -1.39 7.49
C SER A 75 15.78 -1.41 7.91
N ALA A 76 16.26 -2.58 8.33
CA ALA A 76 17.67 -2.74 8.71
C ALA A 76 18.66 -2.63 7.53
N GLY A 77 18.18 -2.82 6.30
CA GLY A 77 18.96 -2.66 5.05
C GLY A 77 18.92 -1.24 4.48
N LEU A 78 18.34 -0.26 5.18
CA LEU A 78 18.17 1.11 4.71
C LEU A 78 19.49 1.76 4.30
N SER A 79 19.51 2.47 3.17
CA SER A 79 20.73 3.09 2.61
C SER A 79 21.42 4.05 3.59
N ALA A 80 20.65 4.78 4.40
CA ALA A 80 21.19 5.65 5.46
C ALA A 80 21.93 4.87 6.56
N LEU A 81 21.63 3.58 6.76
CA LEU A 81 22.26 2.73 7.77
C LEU A 81 23.41 1.88 7.20
N ARG A 82 23.62 1.91 5.89
CA ARG A 82 24.75 1.24 5.25
C ARG A 82 26.04 1.89 5.71
N ASP A 83 27.07 1.10 5.99
CA ASP A 83 28.39 1.56 6.43
C ASP A 83 28.39 2.36 7.74
N ILE A 84 27.43 2.09 8.64
CA ILE A 84 27.34 2.74 9.94
C ILE A 84 28.54 2.36 10.82
N ASP A 85 29.23 3.37 11.35
CA ASP A 85 30.23 3.20 12.39
C ASP A 85 29.55 3.25 13.77
N LYS A 86 29.28 2.10 14.34
CA LYS A 86 28.57 1.97 15.61
C LYS A 86 29.25 2.64 16.80
N ALA A 87 30.55 2.92 16.69
CA ALA A 87 31.30 3.57 17.76
C ALA A 87 31.16 5.11 17.75
N ARG A 88 30.84 5.69 16.58
CA ARG A 88 30.85 7.14 16.38
C ARG A 88 29.53 7.71 15.85
N ASP A 89 28.78 6.94 15.05
CA ASP A 89 27.56 7.42 14.42
C ASP A 89 26.37 7.35 15.38
N THR A 90 25.47 8.30 15.24
CA THR A 90 24.20 8.33 15.98
C THR A 90 23.04 8.28 15.00
N VAL A 91 22.09 7.39 15.23
CA VAL A 91 20.84 7.35 14.48
C VAL A 91 19.81 8.24 15.16
N LEU A 92 19.27 9.22 14.43
CA LEU A 92 18.14 10.03 14.85
C LEU A 92 16.84 9.41 14.35
N MET A 93 15.90 9.18 15.24
CA MET A 93 14.49 8.88 14.94
C MET A 93 13.60 9.79 15.78
N ALA A 94 12.66 10.48 15.16
CA ALA A 94 11.81 11.45 15.87
C ALA A 94 10.33 11.26 15.49
N GLU A 95 9.50 11.08 16.53
CA GLU A 95 8.05 11.21 16.43
C GLU A 95 7.73 12.70 16.42
N VAL A 96 7.13 13.23 15.36
CA VAL A 96 6.85 14.66 15.26
C VAL A 96 5.39 14.93 14.92
N MET A 97 4.83 15.96 15.55
CA MET A 97 3.42 16.34 15.36
C MET A 97 3.11 16.65 13.89
N GLY A 98 4.02 17.30 13.16
CA GLY A 98 3.85 17.64 11.75
C GLY A 98 3.59 16.43 10.85
N GLU A 99 4.19 15.25 11.15
CA GLU A 99 3.94 14.03 10.38
C GLU A 99 2.64 13.32 10.78
N CYS A 100 2.12 13.59 11.95
CA CYS A 100 0.85 13.05 12.42
C CYS A 100 -0.36 13.89 11.98
N THR A 101 -0.17 15.17 11.61
CA THR A 101 -1.26 16.15 11.46
C THR A 101 -1.27 16.92 10.14
N TYR A 102 -0.35 16.68 9.20
CA TYR A 102 -0.44 17.34 7.88
C TYR A 102 -1.72 16.94 7.12
N VAL A 103 -2.28 15.77 7.44
CA VAL A 103 -3.68 15.39 7.27
C VAL A 103 -4.12 14.64 8.54
N LYS A 104 -5.43 14.55 8.79
CA LYS A 104 -5.96 13.84 9.99
C LYS A 104 -5.91 12.31 9.81
N HIS A 105 -4.72 11.73 9.74
CA HIS A 105 -4.54 10.29 9.53
C HIS A 105 -5.41 9.43 10.44
N HIS A 106 -5.86 8.28 9.93
CA HIS A 106 -6.55 7.27 10.73
C HIS A 106 -5.69 6.89 11.97
N PRO A 107 -6.27 6.83 13.19
CA PRO A 107 -5.50 6.56 14.42
C PRO A 107 -4.67 5.28 14.33
N LYS A 108 -5.17 4.21 13.71
CA LYS A 108 -4.41 2.96 13.50
C LYS A 108 -3.15 3.14 12.64
N LYS A 109 -3.14 4.10 11.70
CA LYS A 109 -1.93 4.41 10.93
C LYS A 109 -0.87 5.06 11.84
N ILE A 110 -1.28 6.00 12.67
CA ILE A 110 -0.35 6.66 13.62
C ILE A 110 0.19 5.63 14.61
N VAL A 111 -0.67 4.77 15.18
CA VAL A 111 -0.24 3.66 16.05
C VAL A 111 0.75 2.75 15.35
N LEU A 112 0.48 2.34 14.11
CA LEU A 112 1.39 1.49 13.33
C LEU A 112 2.77 2.13 13.18
N VAL A 113 2.82 3.38 12.71
CA VAL A 113 4.09 4.06 12.41
C VAL A 113 4.90 4.29 13.68
N LEU A 114 4.31 4.87 14.73
CA LEU A 114 5.03 5.17 15.96
C LEU A 114 5.46 3.90 16.70
N SER A 115 4.63 2.84 16.71
CA SER A 115 5.01 1.55 17.30
C SER A 115 6.16 0.89 16.52
N ALA A 116 6.09 0.89 15.20
CA ALA A 116 7.16 0.36 14.35
C ALA A 116 8.48 1.12 14.56
N MET A 117 8.44 2.44 14.67
CA MET A 117 9.61 3.27 14.96
C MET A 117 10.24 2.91 16.31
N ARG A 118 9.43 2.77 17.37
CA ARG A 118 9.94 2.42 18.72
C ARG A 118 10.59 1.04 18.74
N HIS A 119 9.95 0.05 18.12
CA HIS A 119 10.51 -1.30 18.01
C HIS A 119 11.77 -1.33 17.15
N PHE A 120 11.80 -0.56 16.06
CA PHE A 120 12.98 -0.49 15.20
C PHE A 120 14.15 0.19 15.91
N ALA A 121 13.90 1.28 16.65
CA ALA A 121 14.92 1.92 17.48
C ALA A 121 15.52 0.95 18.50
N GLN A 122 14.68 0.13 19.16
CA GLN A 122 15.17 -0.90 20.07
C GLN A 122 16.01 -1.96 19.34
N THR A 123 15.55 -2.41 18.17
CA THR A 123 16.32 -3.35 17.33
C THR A 123 17.71 -2.82 16.95
N LEU A 124 17.82 -1.51 16.69
CA LEU A 124 19.12 -0.87 16.41
C LEU A 124 20.01 -0.84 17.65
N ARG A 125 19.45 -0.48 18.82
CA ARG A 125 20.17 -0.50 20.11
C ARG A 125 20.68 -1.90 20.46
N ASP A 126 19.85 -2.93 20.28
CA ASP A 126 20.23 -4.33 20.52
C ASP A 126 21.39 -4.80 19.61
N ARG A 127 21.54 -4.15 18.45
CA ARG A 127 22.68 -4.34 17.53
C ARG A 127 23.90 -3.48 17.86
N GLY A 128 23.87 -2.73 18.95
CA GLY A 128 24.96 -1.87 19.40
C GLY A 128 25.05 -0.53 18.69
N VAL A 129 23.97 -0.05 18.07
CA VAL A 129 23.89 1.26 17.42
C VAL A 129 23.44 2.30 18.45
N GLN A 130 24.05 3.47 18.47
CA GLN A 130 23.57 4.62 19.25
C GLN A 130 22.32 5.19 18.59
N VAL A 131 21.21 5.27 19.34
CA VAL A 131 19.94 5.81 18.84
C VAL A 131 19.45 6.95 19.72
N ASP A 132 19.40 8.13 19.14
CA ASP A 132 18.74 9.32 19.67
C ASP A 132 17.28 9.29 19.22
N TYR A 133 16.40 8.89 20.13
CA TYR A 133 14.97 8.72 19.85
C TYR A 133 14.17 9.81 20.55
N ILE A 134 13.46 10.62 19.76
CA ILE A 134 12.62 11.71 20.27
C ILE A 134 11.16 11.26 20.23
N ARG A 135 10.51 11.27 21.39
CA ARG A 135 9.09 10.87 21.50
C ARG A 135 8.18 12.05 21.15
N LEU A 136 6.95 11.74 20.73
CA LEU A 136 5.95 12.74 20.38
C LEU A 136 5.63 13.70 21.55
N ASP A 137 5.60 13.18 22.78
CA ASP A 137 5.31 13.91 24.02
C ASP A 137 6.54 14.43 24.76
N ASP A 138 7.73 14.37 24.15
CA ASP A 138 8.93 14.99 24.70
C ASP A 138 8.72 16.51 24.80
N PRO A 139 8.90 17.14 25.99
CA PRO A 139 8.70 18.57 26.15
C PRO A 139 9.58 19.45 25.27
N GLY A 140 10.69 18.91 24.80
CA GLY A 140 11.61 19.60 23.88
C GLY A 140 11.34 19.33 22.42
N ASN A 141 10.34 18.52 22.06
CA ASN A 141 10.03 18.17 20.66
C ASN A 141 9.57 19.41 19.88
N THR A 142 10.23 19.69 18.75
CA THR A 142 9.94 20.86 17.90
C THR A 142 8.72 20.69 17.01
N GLY A 143 8.16 19.49 16.95
CA GLY A 143 7.02 19.15 16.08
C GLY A 143 7.37 18.97 14.61
N SER A 144 8.65 19.06 14.19
CA SER A 144 9.05 18.92 12.79
C SER A 144 10.34 18.11 12.62
N LEU A 145 10.47 17.34 11.53
CA LEU A 145 11.66 16.52 11.25
C LEU A 145 12.92 17.38 11.12
N ARG A 146 12.83 18.48 10.40
CA ARG A 146 13.97 19.41 10.27
C ARG A 146 14.36 20.03 11.63
N GLY A 147 13.38 20.41 12.45
CA GLY A 147 13.64 20.93 13.79
C GLY A 147 14.39 19.94 14.67
N GLU A 148 13.98 18.66 14.66
CA GLU A 148 14.66 17.62 15.43
C GLU A 148 16.04 17.29 14.84
N MET A 149 16.19 17.28 13.53
CA MET A 149 17.50 17.14 12.89
C MET A 149 18.46 18.27 13.32
N LEU A 150 18.01 19.54 13.32
CA LEU A 150 18.83 20.68 13.77
C LEU A 150 19.19 20.60 15.25
N ARG A 151 18.25 20.16 16.11
CA ARG A 151 18.52 19.90 17.53
C ARG A 151 19.56 18.80 17.71
N ALA A 152 19.47 17.72 16.94
CA ALA A 152 20.43 16.63 16.99
C ALA A 152 21.82 17.07 16.48
N VAL A 153 21.89 17.86 15.42
CA VAL A 153 23.15 18.48 14.93
C VAL A 153 23.80 19.33 16.03
N ALA A 154 23.03 20.18 16.70
CA ALA A 154 23.55 21.01 17.80
C ALA A 154 24.06 20.17 18.98
N ARG A 155 23.39 19.07 19.31
CA ARG A 155 23.70 18.15 20.41
C ARG A 155 24.91 17.27 20.12
N HIS A 156 24.94 16.63 18.95
CA HIS A 156 25.95 15.62 18.59
C HIS A 156 27.14 16.20 17.80
N ARG A 157 26.99 17.39 17.20
CA ARG A 157 28.02 18.05 16.37
C ARG A 157 28.64 17.10 15.33
N PRO A 158 27.84 16.45 14.49
CA PRO A 158 28.31 15.46 13.54
C PRO A 158 29.15 16.09 12.43
N ALA A 159 30.03 15.30 11.81
CA ALA A 159 30.76 15.70 10.60
C ALA A 159 29.84 15.78 9.37
N ALA A 160 28.82 14.95 9.33
CA ALA A 160 27.85 14.89 8.23
C ALA A 160 26.47 14.44 8.73
N VAL A 161 25.44 14.78 7.98
CA VAL A 161 24.08 14.21 8.10
C VAL A 161 23.86 13.27 6.93
N VAL A 162 23.42 12.03 7.19
CA VAL A 162 23.08 11.05 6.16
C VAL A 162 21.61 10.64 6.34
N ALA A 163 20.83 10.65 5.26
CA ALA A 163 19.46 10.21 5.26
C ALA A 163 19.14 9.40 4.00
N THR A 164 18.10 8.58 4.06
CA THR A 164 17.49 7.99 2.87
C THR A 164 16.42 8.93 2.32
N GLU A 165 16.33 9.03 1.00
CA GLU A 165 15.32 9.79 0.26
C GLU A 165 13.91 9.57 0.85
N ALA A 166 13.17 10.66 1.08
CA ALA A 166 11.80 10.54 1.58
C ALA A 166 10.85 9.95 0.52
N GLY A 167 9.82 9.23 0.97
CA GLY A 167 8.78 8.70 0.09
C GLY A 167 7.89 9.79 -0.53
N GLU A 168 7.78 10.96 0.11
CA GLU A 168 6.85 12.02 -0.27
C GLU A 168 7.55 13.30 -0.71
N TRP A 169 6.99 13.96 -1.73
CA TRP A 169 7.55 15.17 -2.34
C TRP A 169 7.77 16.30 -1.33
N ARG A 170 6.80 16.56 -0.43
CA ARG A 170 6.89 17.62 0.58
C ARG A 170 8.10 17.45 1.50
N LEU A 171 8.38 16.20 1.92
CA LEU A 171 9.53 15.88 2.76
C LEU A 171 10.84 15.96 1.97
N ALA A 172 10.85 15.47 0.74
CA ALA A 172 12.03 15.56 -0.12
C ALA A 172 12.43 17.03 -0.39
N GLU A 173 11.44 17.93 -0.59
CA GLU A 173 11.69 19.37 -0.71
C GLU A 173 12.24 19.97 0.60
N ASP A 174 11.76 19.52 1.75
CA ASP A 174 12.30 19.94 3.04
C ASP A 174 13.74 19.44 3.24
N MET A 175 14.01 18.17 2.92
CA MET A 175 15.34 17.56 3.06
C MET A 175 16.40 18.22 2.18
N ARG A 176 16.06 18.73 1.00
CA ARG A 176 17.01 19.50 0.13
C ARG A 176 17.57 20.74 0.78
N ARG A 177 16.88 21.27 1.80
CA ARG A 177 17.29 22.47 2.55
C ARG A 177 18.07 22.14 3.82
N TRP A 178 18.29 20.86 4.14
CA TRP A 178 18.93 20.45 5.39
C TRP A 178 20.39 20.90 5.46
N HIS A 179 21.14 20.81 4.36
CA HIS A 179 22.50 21.30 4.30
C HIS A 179 22.59 22.80 4.62
N GLU A 180 21.80 23.62 3.93
CA GLU A 180 21.76 25.06 4.15
C GLU A 180 21.32 25.42 5.59
N ALA A 181 20.29 24.72 6.11
CA ALA A 181 19.74 24.97 7.42
C ALA A 181 20.68 24.58 8.57
N SER A 182 21.46 23.51 8.41
CA SER A 182 22.32 22.98 9.47
C SER A 182 23.76 23.47 9.39
N GLY A 183 24.23 23.91 8.21
CA GLY A 183 25.63 24.18 7.94
C GLY A 183 26.53 22.93 7.92
N VAL A 184 25.95 21.73 7.93
CA VAL A 184 26.64 20.43 7.95
C VAL A 184 26.43 19.74 6.62
N GLU A 185 27.48 19.07 6.08
CA GLU A 185 27.38 18.27 4.87
C GLU A 185 26.23 17.27 4.99
N THR A 186 25.41 17.18 3.95
CA THR A 186 24.20 16.33 3.96
C THR A 186 24.17 15.43 2.73
N ASP A 187 24.19 14.11 2.97
CA ASP A 187 24.09 13.05 1.96
C ASP A 187 22.70 12.41 1.98
N ILE A 188 21.90 12.67 0.95
CA ILE A 188 20.57 12.04 0.78
C ILE A 188 20.72 10.90 -0.22
N ARG A 189 20.62 9.67 0.27
CA ARG A 189 20.83 8.45 -0.49
C ARG A 189 19.55 7.92 -1.11
N ASP A 190 19.66 7.18 -2.23
CA ASP A 190 18.53 6.49 -2.86
C ASP A 190 17.78 5.60 -1.86
N ASP A 191 16.45 5.54 -2.01
CA ASP A 191 15.60 4.65 -1.22
C ASP A 191 15.64 3.22 -1.78
N ASP A 192 16.42 2.37 -1.16
CA ASP A 192 16.67 0.98 -1.53
C ASP A 192 15.61 -0.02 -0.98
N ARG A 193 14.56 0.48 -0.33
CA ARG A 193 13.33 -0.30 -0.04
C ARG A 193 12.49 -0.52 -1.30
N PHE A 194 12.83 0.15 -2.40
CA PHE A 194 12.21 -0.01 -3.71
C PHE A 194 13.16 -0.71 -4.68
N LEU A 195 12.56 -1.51 -5.57
CA LEU A 195 13.31 -2.33 -6.52
C LEU A 195 13.71 -1.57 -7.79
N CYS A 196 13.09 -0.41 -8.05
CA CYS A 196 13.45 0.49 -9.13
C CYS A 196 13.79 1.86 -8.57
N ARG A 197 15.04 2.30 -8.75
CA ARG A 197 15.46 3.64 -8.35
C ARG A 197 14.75 4.70 -9.19
N ILE A 198 14.58 5.90 -8.64
CA ILE A 198 13.92 7.01 -9.35
C ILE A 198 14.62 7.32 -10.68
N GLN A 199 15.95 7.34 -10.69
CA GLN A 199 16.72 7.61 -11.90
C GLN A 199 16.58 6.51 -12.96
N GLU A 200 16.46 5.25 -12.54
CA GLU A 200 16.24 4.11 -13.44
C GLU A 200 14.86 4.21 -14.09
N PHE A 201 13.81 4.56 -13.31
CA PHE A 201 12.49 4.78 -13.87
C PHE A 201 12.45 5.96 -14.84
N ARG A 202 13.14 7.07 -14.52
CA ARG A 202 13.31 8.21 -15.43
C ARG A 202 13.99 7.80 -16.74
N ALA A 203 15.03 6.97 -16.67
CA ALA A 203 15.71 6.44 -17.86
C ALA A 203 14.77 5.52 -18.66
N TRP A 204 14.02 4.64 -18.00
CA TRP A 204 13.03 3.79 -18.64
C TRP A 204 11.92 4.59 -19.33
N ALA A 205 11.46 5.68 -18.72
CA ALA A 205 10.38 6.53 -19.24
C ALA A 205 10.80 7.42 -20.42
N ARG A 206 12.12 7.66 -20.59
CA ARG A 206 12.66 8.59 -21.61
C ARG A 206 12.25 8.16 -23.02
N GLY A 207 11.69 9.09 -23.78
CA GLY A 207 11.26 8.87 -25.17
C GLY A 207 9.97 8.04 -25.32
N ARG A 208 9.33 7.64 -24.23
CA ARG A 208 8.04 6.94 -24.28
C ARG A 208 6.90 7.94 -24.24
N GLY A 209 6.04 7.92 -25.25
CA GLY A 209 4.81 8.75 -25.28
C GLY A 209 3.71 8.23 -24.37
N GLU A 210 3.74 6.95 -24.02
CA GLU A 210 2.75 6.25 -23.18
C GLU A 210 3.47 5.34 -22.17
N PHE A 211 3.01 5.39 -20.93
CA PHE A 211 3.53 4.53 -19.86
C PHE A 211 2.58 3.35 -19.66
N ARG A 212 3.08 2.14 -19.87
CA ARG A 212 2.32 0.90 -19.65
C ARG A 212 2.98 0.09 -18.54
N MET A 213 2.26 -0.08 -17.44
CA MET A 213 2.71 -0.91 -16.32
C MET A 213 3.10 -2.32 -16.77
N GLU A 214 2.36 -2.91 -17.69
CA GLU A 214 2.65 -4.24 -18.23
C GLU A 214 4.05 -4.34 -18.86
N THR A 215 4.49 -3.33 -19.63
CA THR A 215 5.82 -3.30 -20.24
C THR A 215 6.89 -3.15 -19.16
N PHE A 216 6.70 -2.22 -18.23
CA PHE A 216 7.59 -2.01 -17.09
C PHE A 216 7.73 -3.28 -16.25
N TYR A 217 6.64 -3.95 -15.93
CA TYR A 217 6.61 -5.19 -15.16
C TYR A 217 7.42 -6.33 -15.81
N ARG A 218 7.32 -6.49 -17.14
CA ARG A 218 8.14 -7.48 -17.87
C ARG A 218 9.63 -7.19 -17.73
N ASP A 219 10.03 -5.92 -17.83
CA ASP A 219 11.42 -5.52 -17.66
C ASP A 219 11.90 -5.78 -16.22
N MET A 220 11.06 -5.52 -15.22
CA MET A 220 11.36 -5.82 -13.82
C MET A 220 11.45 -7.32 -13.55
N ARG A 221 10.58 -8.16 -14.14
CA ARG A 221 10.67 -9.62 -14.01
C ARG A 221 11.99 -10.16 -14.54
N ARG A 222 12.41 -9.71 -15.73
CA ARG A 222 13.72 -10.09 -16.31
C ARG A 222 14.88 -9.64 -15.42
N ARG A 223 14.83 -8.41 -14.94
CA ARG A 223 15.88 -7.84 -14.10
C ARG A 223 16.11 -8.63 -12.81
N TYR A 224 15.03 -9.07 -12.16
CA TYR A 224 15.10 -9.77 -10.88
C TYR A 224 15.00 -11.30 -11.00
N GLY A 225 14.83 -11.82 -12.20
CA GLY A 225 14.64 -13.26 -12.44
C GLY A 225 13.38 -13.85 -11.83
N ILE A 226 12.38 -13.02 -11.48
CA ILE A 226 11.15 -13.48 -10.80
C ILE A 226 10.13 -13.98 -11.81
N LEU A 227 9.63 -15.21 -11.61
CA LEU A 227 8.73 -15.94 -12.49
C LEU A 227 9.28 -16.05 -13.93
N MET A 228 10.58 -16.28 -14.04
CA MET A 228 11.28 -16.49 -15.30
C MET A 228 11.81 -17.92 -15.41
N ASP A 229 11.79 -18.47 -16.61
CA ASP A 229 12.46 -19.71 -17.00
C ASP A 229 13.46 -19.36 -18.09
N GLY A 230 14.70 -19.04 -17.69
CA GLY A 230 15.69 -18.36 -18.53
C GLY A 230 15.19 -16.97 -18.95
N ASP A 231 15.15 -16.71 -20.27
CA ASP A 231 14.68 -15.42 -20.83
C ASP A 231 13.16 -15.36 -21.04
N GLU A 232 12.47 -16.49 -20.90
CA GLU A 232 11.02 -16.60 -21.11
C GLU A 232 10.23 -16.49 -19.80
N PRO A 233 8.99 -15.99 -19.85
CA PRO A 233 8.15 -15.96 -18.66
C PRO A 233 7.73 -17.38 -18.26
N ALA A 234 7.75 -17.66 -16.97
CA ALA A 234 7.28 -18.91 -16.40
C ALA A 234 5.87 -19.26 -16.91
N GLY A 235 5.69 -20.50 -17.34
CA GLY A 235 4.44 -20.97 -17.97
C GLY A 235 4.15 -20.39 -19.36
N GLY A 236 5.12 -19.76 -20.02
CA GLY A 236 5.03 -19.27 -21.41
C GLY A 236 4.17 -18.03 -21.62
N ARG A 237 3.65 -17.40 -20.55
CA ARG A 237 2.79 -16.21 -20.65
C ARG A 237 3.19 -15.14 -19.65
N TRP A 238 3.10 -13.87 -20.06
CA TRP A 238 3.39 -12.71 -19.21
C TRP A 238 2.24 -12.33 -18.28
N ASN A 239 1.01 -12.70 -18.59
CA ASN A 239 -0.19 -12.20 -17.93
C ASN A 239 -1.22 -13.31 -17.73
N TYR A 240 -1.61 -13.54 -16.48
CA TYR A 240 -2.63 -14.50 -16.05
C TYR A 240 -3.88 -13.83 -15.45
N ASP A 241 -3.96 -12.49 -15.43
CA ASP A 241 -5.07 -11.71 -14.88
C ASP A 241 -6.48 -12.11 -15.40
N PRO A 242 -6.67 -12.54 -16.66
CA PRO A 242 -7.99 -13.05 -17.10
C PRO A 242 -8.52 -14.25 -16.30
N GLU A 243 -7.64 -15.02 -15.66
CA GLU A 243 -8.01 -16.18 -14.82
C GLU A 243 -8.43 -15.78 -13.40
N ASN A 244 -8.20 -14.52 -13.02
CA ASN A 244 -8.30 -14.01 -11.65
C ASN A 244 -9.58 -13.21 -11.36
N ARG A 245 -10.69 -13.47 -12.06
CA ARG A 245 -11.91 -12.63 -12.02
C ARG A 245 -13.19 -13.42 -11.77
N LYS A 246 -13.12 -14.48 -10.94
CA LYS A 246 -14.32 -15.24 -10.59
C LYS A 246 -15.18 -14.48 -9.56
N PRO A 247 -16.50 -14.50 -9.73
CA PRO A 247 -17.42 -13.93 -8.73
C PRO A 247 -17.38 -14.75 -7.44
N PRO A 248 -17.74 -14.16 -6.27
CA PRO A 248 -17.76 -14.89 -5.02
C PRO A 248 -18.81 -16.01 -5.04
N SER A 249 -18.48 -17.16 -4.44
CA SER A 249 -19.47 -18.22 -4.20
C SER A 249 -20.18 -18.02 -2.85
N ARG A 250 -21.38 -18.59 -2.70
CA ARG A 250 -22.13 -18.55 -1.43
C ARG A 250 -21.41 -19.27 -0.29
N THR A 251 -20.73 -20.36 -0.63
CA THR A 251 -20.00 -21.22 0.32
C THR A 251 -18.57 -20.79 0.58
N MET A 252 -18.14 -19.67 -0.02
CA MET A 252 -16.80 -19.14 0.17
C MET A 252 -16.59 -18.71 1.62
N ALA A 253 -15.53 -19.21 2.24
CA ALA A 253 -15.08 -18.86 3.58
C ALA A 253 -13.59 -18.51 3.52
N PRO A 254 -13.21 -17.24 3.38
CA PRO A 254 -11.81 -16.84 3.40
C PRO A 254 -11.16 -17.20 4.75
N PRO A 255 -9.90 -17.70 4.74
CA PRO A 255 -9.16 -17.90 5.99
C PRO A 255 -8.97 -16.57 6.73
N GLN A 256 -9.03 -16.61 8.05
CA GLN A 256 -8.78 -15.42 8.87
C GLN A 256 -7.34 -14.95 8.71
N VAL A 257 -7.13 -13.64 8.71
CA VAL A 257 -5.77 -13.04 8.75
C VAL A 257 -5.22 -13.13 10.16
N PRO A 258 -3.91 -13.36 10.33
CA PRO A 258 -3.30 -13.37 11.66
C PRO A 258 -3.46 -11.98 12.31
N ARG A 259 -3.75 -12.00 13.60
CA ARG A 259 -3.87 -10.82 14.45
C ARG A 259 -2.66 -10.74 15.37
N PHE A 260 -2.09 -9.55 15.48
CA PHE A 260 -0.93 -9.29 16.34
C PHE A 260 -1.38 -8.46 17.52
N GLU A 261 -1.45 -9.08 18.69
CA GLU A 261 -1.88 -8.39 19.91
C GLU A 261 -0.88 -7.30 20.28
N PRO A 262 -1.36 -6.08 20.64
CA PRO A 262 -0.51 -4.98 21.06
C PRO A 262 0.31 -5.33 22.30
N ASP A 263 1.63 -5.28 22.18
CA ASP A 263 2.53 -5.38 23.34
C ASP A 263 2.57 -4.06 24.14
N ALA A 264 3.32 -4.02 25.24
CA ALA A 264 3.37 -2.87 26.14
C ALA A 264 3.76 -1.56 25.42
N VAL A 265 4.70 -1.63 24.45
CA VAL A 265 5.11 -0.47 23.65
C VAL A 265 3.97 0.03 22.78
N THR A 266 3.28 -0.90 22.12
CA THR A 266 2.14 -0.57 21.24
C THR A 266 0.96 -0.05 22.05
N GLN A 267 0.67 -0.62 23.22
CA GLN A 267 -0.38 -0.13 24.13
C GLN A 267 -0.10 1.29 24.62
N GLU A 268 1.15 1.62 24.94
CA GLU A 268 1.56 2.98 25.28
C GLU A 268 1.31 3.96 24.12
N VAL A 269 1.65 3.56 22.89
CA VAL A 269 1.38 4.37 21.69
C VAL A 269 -0.12 4.52 21.45
N MET A 270 -0.93 3.48 21.64
CA MET A 270 -2.39 3.56 21.53
C MET A 270 -2.96 4.60 22.50
N ALA A 271 -2.52 4.59 23.75
CA ALA A 271 -2.93 5.58 24.75
C ALA A 271 -2.51 7.00 24.37
N LEU A 272 -1.28 7.17 23.84
CA LEU A 272 -0.77 8.43 23.33
C LEU A 272 -1.66 8.95 22.18
N VAL A 273 -1.95 8.11 21.20
CA VAL A 273 -2.76 8.46 20.02
C VAL A 273 -4.18 8.84 20.43
N ALA A 274 -4.81 8.09 21.32
CA ALA A 274 -6.15 8.42 21.83
C ALA A 274 -6.18 9.79 22.53
N ARG A 275 -5.11 10.18 23.21
CA ARG A 275 -4.99 11.48 23.90
C ARG A 275 -4.78 12.65 22.94
N PHE A 276 -3.92 12.49 21.93
CA PHE A 276 -3.52 13.59 21.04
C PHE A 276 -4.41 13.75 19.80
N PHE A 277 -5.09 12.69 19.35
CA PHE A 277 -5.83 12.67 18.10
C PHE A 277 -7.28 12.15 18.24
N PRO A 278 -8.09 12.69 19.19
CA PRO A 278 -9.44 12.17 19.48
C PRO A 278 -10.44 12.37 18.36
N ASP A 279 -10.22 13.38 17.48
CA ASP A 279 -11.17 13.76 16.41
C ASP A 279 -10.75 13.18 15.04
N HIS A 280 -9.79 12.26 15.00
CA HIS A 280 -9.39 11.63 13.75
C HIS A 280 -10.41 10.57 13.30
N PHE A 281 -10.53 10.38 11.98
CA PHE A 281 -11.43 9.38 11.39
C PHE A 281 -11.03 7.96 11.81
N GLY A 282 -12.00 7.18 12.26
CA GLY A 282 -11.82 5.77 12.60
C GLY A 282 -11.59 5.52 14.09
N GLU A 283 -11.14 4.33 14.43
CA GLU A 283 -11.06 3.82 15.80
C GLU A 283 -9.68 3.23 16.08
N VAL A 284 -9.14 3.45 17.29
CA VAL A 284 -7.89 2.81 17.76
C VAL A 284 -8.15 1.35 18.13
N ASP A 285 -9.34 1.06 18.67
CA ASP A 285 -9.73 -0.24 19.18
C ASP A 285 -9.60 -1.34 18.14
N GLY A 286 -9.20 -2.54 18.59
CA GLY A 286 -8.99 -3.68 17.72
C GLY A 286 -7.78 -3.53 16.79
N PHE A 287 -6.83 -2.64 17.10
CA PHE A 287 -5.54 -2.60 16.41
C PHE A 287 -4.84 -3.97 16.49
N ALA A 288 -4.41 -4.49 15.36
CA ALA A 288 -3.78 -5.80 15.27
C ALA A 288 -2.83 -5.92 14.07
N LEU A 289 -2.27 -4.79 13.61
CA LEU A 289 -1.30 -4.76 12.50
C LEU A 289 0.10 -5.15 13.00
N PRO A 290 0.94 -5.77 12.13
CA PRO A 290 2.34 -6.02 12.44
C PRO A 290 3.10 -4.71 12.69
N VAL A 291 3.82 -4.62 13.81
CA VAL A 291 4.68 -3.46 14.14
C VAL A 291 6.17 -3.85 14.25
N LYS A 292 6.48 -5.13 14.06
CA LYS A 292 7.84 -5.70 14.06
C LYS A 292 8.10 -6.48 12.78
N GLN A 293 9.36 -6.56 12.36
CA GLN A 293 9.76 -7.33 11.18
C GLN A 293 9.36 -8.81 11.29
N ALA A 294 9.49 -9.42 12.49
CA ALA A 294 9.11 -10.81 12.71
C ALA A 294 7.60 -11.05 12.51
N ASP A 295 6.77 -10.11 12.96
CA ASP A 295 5.31 -10.17 12.78
C ASP A 295 4.93 -9.99 11.32
N ALA A 296 5.57 -9.04 10.62
CA ALA A 296 5.38 -8.82 9.18
C ALA A 296 5.78 -10.06 8.35
N ALA A 297 6.89 -10.72 8.69
CA ALA A 297 7.30 -11.98 8.08
C ALA A 297 6.27 -13.09 8.37
N THR A 298 5.75 -13.18 9.59
CA THR A 298 4.70 -14.14 9.96
C THR A 298 3.42 -13.90 9.14
N ALA A 299 3.02 -12.63 8.94
CA ALA A 299 1.87 -12.29 8.10
C ALA A 299 2.06 -12.70 6.63
N LEU A 300 3.26 -12.54 6.08
CA LEU A 300 3.60 -12.99 4.74
C LEU A 300 3.52 -14.52 4.62
N TRP A 301 4.12 -15.25 5.56
CA TRP A 301 4.09 -16.71 5.55
C TRP A 301 2.69 -17.28 5.72
N ASP A 302 1.88 -16.70 6.58
CA ASP A 302 0.46 -17.07 6.74
C ASP A 302 -0.32 -16.85 5.44
N PHE A 303 -0.12 -15.70 4.78
CA PHE A 303 -0.74 -15.45 3.47
C PHE A 303 -0.35 -16.52 2.44
N VAL A 304 0.94 -16.80 2.31
CA VAL A 304 1.45 -17.77 1.32
C VAL A 304 0.91 -19.17 1.59
N ALA A 305 0.81 -19.56 2.87
CA ALA A 305 0.33 -20.88 3.26
C ALA A 305 -1.18 -21.07 3.10
N HIS A 306 -1.99 -20.04 3.39
CA HIS A 306 -3.43 -20.23 3.58
C HIS A 306 -4.29 -19.49 2.55
N ARG A 307 -3.83 -18.35 1.99
CA ARG A 307 -4.66 -17.50 1.11
C ARG A 307 -4.14 -17.42 -0.32
N LEU A 308 -2.83 -17.41 -0.54
CA LEU A 308 -2.23 -17.31 -1.87
C LEU A 308 -2.77 -18.36 -2.87
N PRO A 309 -2.99 -19.63 -2.49
CA PRO A 309 -3.52 -20.63 -3.43
C PRO A 309 -4.87 -20.27 -4.05
N GLN A 310 -5.67 -19.47 -3.37
CA GLN A 310 -6.99 -19.04 -3.83
C GLN A 310 -7.05 -17.54 -4.17
N PHE A 311 -6.00 -16.77 -3.84
CA PHE A 311 -5.94 -15.33 -4.06
C PHE A 311 -6.25 -14.95 -5.50
N GLY A 312 -5.57 -15.59 -6.47
CA GLY A 312 -5.76 -15.28 -7.88
C GLY A 312 -7.22 -15.40 -8.29
N MET A 313 -7.83 -16.55 -8.05
CA MET A 313 -9.21 -16.83 -8.43
C MET A 313 -10.21 -15.77 -7.91
N TRP A 314 -10.02 -15.29 -6.67
CA TRP A 314 -10.95 -14.42 -5.96
C TRP A 314 -10.43 -12.99 -5.76
N GLN A 315 -9.40 -12.59 -6.51
CA GLN A 315 -8.75 -11.29 -6.40
C GLN A 315 -9.74 -10.12 -6.50
N ASP A 316 -10.76 -10.24 -7.37
CA ASP A 316 -11.75 -9.19 -7.63
C ASP A 316 -13.08 -9.41 -6.86
N ALA A 317 -13.19 -10.46 -6.05
CA ALA A 317 -14.42 -10.77 -5.33
C ALA A 317 -14.56 -9.95 -4.06
N MET A 318 -15.83 -9.60 -3.70
CA MET A 318 -16.20 -8.91 -2.46
C MET A 318 -17.33 -9.67 -1.77
N LYS A 319 -17.33 -9.68 -0.43
CA LYS A 319 -18.36 -10.37 0.34
C LYS A 319 -18.67 -9.59 1.62
N THR A 320 -19.95 -9.54 1.98
CA THR A 320 -20.41 -8.89 3.22
C THR A 320 -19.76 -9.52 4.44
N GLY A 321 -19.16 -8.70 5.30
CA GLY A 321 -18.48 -9.13 6.52
C GLY A 321 -17.06 -9.67 6.32
N GLU A 322 -16.56 -9.76 5.07
CA GLU A 322 -15.23 -10.29 4.74
C GLU A 322 -14.33 -9.16 4.21
N SER A 323 -13.82 -8.33 5.09
CA SER A 323 -13.04 -7.14 4.73
C SER A 323 -11.69 -7.44 4.06
N THR A 324 -11.13 -8.63 4.27
CA THR A 324 -9.81 -9.02 3.77
C THR A 324 -9.84 -10.02 2.63
N MET A 325 -10.93 -10.78 2.48
CA MET A 325 -11.05 -11.86 1.50
C MET A 325 -9.81 -12.77 1.50
N PHE A 326 -9.24 -13.03 0.34
CA PHE A 326 -7.97 -13.79 0.19
C PHE A 326 -6.75 -12.90 0.03
N HIS A 327 -6.86 -11.59 0.29
CA HIS A 327 -5.75 -10.64 0.12
C HIS A 327 -4.66 -10.82 1.19
N ALA A 328 -3.43 -10.40 0.85
CA ALA A 328 -2.26 -10.59 1.70
C ALA A 328 -2.26 -9.73 2.98
N VAL A 329 -2.83 -8.53 2.92
CA VAL A 329 -2.88 -7.55 4.03
C VAL A 329 -1.48 -7.20 4.57
N ILE A 330 -0.49 -7.11 3.68
CA ILE A 330 0.92 -6.80 4.02
C ILE A 330 1.38 -5.44 3.47
N SER A 331 0.50 -4.68 2.81
CA SER A 331 0.84 -3.39 2.19
C SER A 331 1.39 -2.38 3.19
N SER A 332 0.83 -2.31 4.39
CA SER A 332 1.34 -1.46 5.46
C SER A 332 2.76 -1.85 5.89
N SER A 333 3.05 -3.15 6.01
CA SER A 333 4.38 -3.64 6.35
C SER A 333 5.43 -3.37 5.25
N LEU A 334 5.04 -3.47 3.97
CA LEU A 334 5.91 -3.10 2.84
C LEU A 334 6.20 -1.60 2.83
N ASN A 335 5.19 -0.77 3.11
CA ASN A 335 5.32 0.67 3.01
C ASN A 335 6.01 1.31 4.21
N THR A 336 5.97 0.68 5.39
CA THR A 336 6.76 1.08 6.57
C THR A 336 8.17 0.51 6.60
N GLY A 337 8.54 -0.35 5.64
CA GLY A 337 9.87 -0.97 5.55
C GLY A 337 10.07 -2.19 6.47
N LEU A 338 9.02 -2.68 7.13
CA LEU A 338 9.08 -3.89 7.96
C LEU A 338 9.25 -5.17 7.14
N LEU A 339 8.89 -5.14 5.85
CA LEU A 339 8.96 -6.27 4.94
C LEU A 339 9.62 -5.87 3.62
N SER A 340 10.53 -6.71 3.12
CA SER A 340 11.17 -6.51 1.82
C SER A 340 10.22 -6.89 0.67
N PRO A 341 10.02 -6.01 -0.34
CA PRO A 341 9.23 -6.36 -1.51
C PRO A 341 9.83 -7.50 -2.33
N LEU A 342 11.16 -7.60 -2.40
CA LEU A 342 11.82 -8.71 -3.10
C LEU A 342 11.60 -10.04 -2.39
N GLU A 343 11.75 -10.07 -1.06
CA GLU A 343 11.48 -11.24 -0.23
C GLU A 343 10.04 -11.72 -0.40
N ALA A 344 9.07 -10.80 -0.42
CA ALA A 344 7.66 -11.14 -0.63
C ALA A 344 7.43 -11.81 -2.00
N CYS A 345 8.04 -11.28 -3.07
CA CYS A 345 7.96 -11.87 -4.41
C CYS A 345 8.63 -13.26 -4.48
N GLN A 346 9.83 -13.40 -3.91
CA GLN A 346 10.59 -14.66 -3.89
C GLN A 346 9.89 -15.75 -3.08
N THR A 347 9.27 -15.38 -1.95
CA THR A 347 8.51 -16.31 -1.12
C THR A 347 7.29 -16.85 -1.87
N ALA A 348 6.56 -15.99 -2.58
CA ALA A 348 5.42 -16.41 -3.39
C ALA A 348 5.87 -17.28 -4.58
N GLU A 349 6.94 -16.92 -5.28
CA GLU A 349 7.50 -17.73 -6.37
C GLU A 349 7.94 -19.11 -5.89
N SER A 350 8.60 -19.18 -4.73
CA SER A 350 9.02 -20.44 -4.12
C SER A 350 7.84 -21.36 -3.83
N ALA A 351 6.70 -20.80 -3.38
CA ALA A 351 5.48 -21.56 -3.15
C ALA A 351 4.91 -22.14 -4.46
N TRP A 352 4.95 -21.39 -5.55
CA TRP A 352 4.56 -21.91 -6.87
C TRP A 352 5.51 -23.01 -7.35
N ARG A 353 6.82 -22.78 -7.33
CA ARG A 353 7.81 -23.77 -7.79
C ARG A 353 7.74 -25.06 -6.98
N ALA A 354 7.33 -24.99 -5.73
CA ALA A 354 7.09 -26.15 -4.87
C ALA A 354 5.69 -26.78 -5.03
N GLY A 355 4.84 -26.26 -5.94
CA GLY A 355 3.51 -26.79 -6.22
C GLY A 355 2.43 -26.46 -5.18
N TYR A 356 2.66 -25.50 -4.27
CA TYR A 356 1.69 -25.11 -3.23
C TYR A 356 0.68 -24.06 -3.71
N ALA A 357 1.04 -23.25 -4.66
CA ALA A 357 0.15 -22.22 -5.21
C ALA A 357 0.15 -22.24 -6.74
N PRO A 358 -1.00 -21.98 -7.41
CA PRO A 358 -1.07 -21.94 -8.87
C PRO A 358 -0.42 -20.67 -9.42
N LEU A 359 0.12 -20.78 -10.63
CA LEU A 359 0.88 -19.69 -11.27
C LEU A 359 0.08 -18.39 -11.44
N ASN A 360 -1.21 -18.48 -11.78
CA ASN A 360 -2.08 -17.32 -11.93
C ASN A 360 -2.21 -16.51 -10.63
N ALA A 361 -2.27 -17.17 -9.47
CA ALA A 361 -2.34 -16.51 -8.17
C ALA A 361 -1.00 -15.85 -7.80
N VAL A 362 0.10 -16.56 -8.03
CA VAL A 362 1.45 -16.04 -7.73
C VAL A 362 1.81 -14.90 -8.66
N GLU A 363 1.54 -15.02 -9.97
CA GLU A 363 1.77 -13.95 -10.93
C GLU A 363 0.91 -12.73 -10.61
N GLY A 364 -0.36 -12.93 -10.25
CA GLY A 364 -1.25 -11.87 -9.80
C GLY A 364 -0.72 -11.12 -8.58
N PHE A 365 -0.15 -11.83 -7.60
CA PHE A 365 0.46 -11.23 -6.41
C PHE A 365 1.77 -10.48 -6.73
N VAL A 366 2.69 -11.11 -7.45
CA VAL A 366 3.97 -10.52 -7.84
C VAL A 366 3.76 -9.27 -8.70
N ARG A 367 2.73 -9.26 -9.57
CA ARG A 367 2.34 -8.09 -10.38
C ARG A 367 1.99 -6.87 -9.53
N GLN A 368 1.40 -7.04 -8.34
CA GLN A 368 1.07 -5.92 -7.47
C GLN A 368 2.33 -5.29 -6.85
N ILE A 369 3.35 -6.10 -6.53
CA ILE A 369 4.56 -5.65 -5.85
C ILE A 369 5.61 -5.20 -6.87
N LEU A 370 6.07 -6.11 -7.74
CA LEU A 370 7.14 -5.84 -8.69
C LEU A 370 6.67 -4.97 -9.88
N GLY A 371 5.37 -5.01 -10.19
CA GLY A 371 4.76 -4.19 -11.24
C GLY A 371 4.19 -2.88 -10.68
N TRP A 372 2.98 -2.94 -10.12
CA TRP A 372 2.22 -1.74 -9.76
C TRP A 372 2.92 -0.87 -8.71
N ARG A 373 3.40 -1.41 -7.59
CA ARG A 373 4.05 -0.64 -6.53
C ARG A 373 5.23 0.19 -7.05
N GLU A 374 6.11 -0.43 -7.82
CA GLU A 374 7.29 0.22 -8.38
C GLU A 374 6.91 1.23 -9.49
N PHE A 375 5.95 0.87 -10.34
CA PHE A 375 5.46 1.73 -11.43
C PHE A 375 4.78 2.99 -10.91
N VAL A 376 3.89 2.85 -9.92
CA VAL A 376 3.17 3.96 -9.28
C VAL A 376 4.16 4.96 -8.67
N ARG A 377 5.15 4.47 -7.90
CA ARG A 377 6.22 5.32 -7.35
C ARG A 377 7.01 6.03 -8.46
N GLY A 378 7.34 5.30 -9.52
CA GLY A 378 8.07 5.86 -10.66
C GLY A 378 7.31 7.01 -11.32
N VAL A 379 6.01 6.84 -11.59
CA VAL A 379 5.15 7.89 -12.17
C VAL A 379 5.01 9.07 -11.22
N TYR A 380 4.80 8.83 -9.92
CA TYR A 380 4.74 9.88 -8.90
C TYR A 380 5.98 10.79 -9.00
N TRP A 381 7.19 10.23 -8.84
CA TRP A 381 8.43 11.01 -8.87
C TRP A 381 8.78 11.62 -10.23
N LEU A 382 8.27 11.04 -11.32
CA LEU A 382 8.46 11.58 -12.67
C LEU A 382 7.59 12.81 -12.90
N LYS A 383 6.40 12.87 -12.30
CA LYS A 383 5.36 13.85 -12.62
C LYS A 383 5.12 14.91 -11.54
N MET A 384 5.58 14.67 -10.29
CA MET A 384 5.48 15.69 -9.25
C MET A 384 6.37 16.91 -9.56
N PRO A 385 5.97 18.15 -9.13
CA PRO A 385 4.76 18.47 -8.35
C PRO A 385 3.49 18.65 -9.19
N ASP A 386 3.56 18.73 -10.52
CA ASP A 386 2.43 19.08 -11.38
C ASP A 386 1.33 18.00 -11.38
N TYR A 387 1.68 16.76 -11.12
CA TYR A 387 0.73 15.64 -11.03
C TYR A 387 -0.40 15.91 -10.03
N ALA A 388 -0.09 16.55 -8.91
CA ALA A 388 -1.04 16.89 -7.86
C ALA A 388 -2.15 17.87 -8.30
N ARG A 389 -2.00 18.52 -9.46
CA ARG A 389 -2.96 19.50 -9.97
C ARG A 389 -3.83 18.98 -11.13
N LEU A 390 -3.60 17.75 -11.55
CA LEU A 390 -4.28 17.19 -12.71
C LEU A 390 -5.75 16.90 -12.41
N ASN A 391 -6.64 17.43 -13.24
CA ASN A 391 -8.08 17.22 -13.19
C ASN A 391 -8.65 17.23 -14.62
N SER A 392 -8.28 16.21 -15.40
CA SER A 392 -8.61 16.16 -16.83
C SER A 392 -10.11 16.08 -17.10
N LEU A 393 -10.91 15.56 -16.16
CA LEU A 393 -12.36 15.43 -16.31
C LEU A 393 -13.13 16.66 -15.81
N GLY A 394 -12.45 17.63 -15.16
CA GLY A 394 -13.06 18.83 -14.61
C GLY A 394 -14.05 18.54 -13.47
N ALA A 395 -13.76 17.52 -12.65
CA ALA A 395 -14.57 17.13 -11.50
C ALA A 395 -14.38 18.12 -10.34
N THR A 396 -15.46 18.60 -9.73
CA THR A 396 -15.42 19.67 -8.72
C THR A 396 -16.43 19.48 -7.58
N ARG A 397 -17.14 18.34 -7.55
CA ARG A 397 -18.13 18.06 -6.52
C ARG A 397 -17.46 17.71 -5.22
N ARG A 398 -17.94 18.28 -4.13
CA ARG A 398 -17.42 17.99 -2.79
C ARG A 398 -17.62 16.54 -2.38
N LEU A 399 -16.73 16.04 -1.53
CA LEU A 399 -16.82 14.72 -0.95
C LEU A 399 -18.05 14.64 -0.01
N PRO A 400 -19.01 13.72 -0.26
CA PRO A 400 -20.22 13.63 0.56
C PRO A 400 -19.91 13.15 1.98
N ALA A 401 -20.74 13.59 2.95
CA ALA A 401 -20.56 13.27 4.36
C ALA A 401 -20.50 11.77 4.65
N PHE A 402 -21.18 10.92 3.87
CA PHE A 402 -21.16 9.48 4.09
C PHE A 402 -19.79 8.82 3.84
N PHE A 403 -18.84 9.47 3.16
CA PHE A 403 -17.44 9.02 3.10
C PHE A 403 -16.77 9.02 4.48
N TRP A 404 -17.28 9.85 5.40
CA TRP A 404 -16.78 9.94 6.77
C TRP A 404 -17.60 9.10 7.77
N THR A 405 -18.90 8.92 7.52
CA THR A 405 -19.81 8.28 8.48
C THR A 405 -20.18 6.85 8.12
N ALA A 406 -20.07 6.46 6.85
CA ALA A 406 -20.62 5.26 6.24
C ALA A 406 -22.18 5.24 6.23
N GLU A 407 -22.85 6.36 6.52
CA GLU A 407 -24.31 6.47 6.57
C GLU A 407 -24.88 6.72 5.17
N THR A 408 -25.14 5.66 4.44
CA THR A 408 -25.74 5.69 3.09
C THR A 408 -26.66 4.49 2.89
N ARG A 409 -27.67 4.67 2.05
CA ARG A 409 -28.58 3.60 1.60
C ARG A 409 -27.92 2.64 0.60
N MET A 410 -26.80 3.04 -0.02
CA MET A 410 -26.02 2.22 -0.93
C MET A 410 -25.19 1.20 -0.14
N ASN A 411 -25.69 -0.04 0.00
CA ASN A 411 -25.06 -1.07 0.82
C ASN A 411 -23.58 -1.32 0.44
N CYS A 412 -23.22 -1.27 -0.83
CA CYS A 412 -21.83 -1.45 -1.28
C CYS A 412 -20.88 -0.39 -0.70
N LEU A 413 -21.27 0.90 -0.71
CA LEU A 413 -20.50 1.98 -0.10
C LEU A 413 -20.47 1.86 1.43
N ARG A 414 -21.61 1.56 2.05
CA ARG A 414 -21.68 1.35 3.50
C ARG A 414 -20.74 0.25 3.98
N GLN A 415 -20.64 -0.88 3.26
CA GLN A 415 -19.71 -1.96 3.58
C GLN A 415 -18.25 -1.51 3.42
N ALA A 416 -17.90 -0.96 2.27
CA ALA A 416 -16.51 -0.58 1.97
C ALA A 416 -15.99 0.54 2.91
N ILE A 417 -16.80 1.57 3.16
CA ILE A 417 -16.44 2.67 4.06
C ILE A 417 -16.45 2.22 5.53
N GLY A 418 -17.42 1.38 5.91
CA GLY A 418 -17.49 0.79 7.24
C GLY A 418 -16.27 -0.08 7.57
N ASP A 419 -15.78 -0.89 6.62
CA ASP A 419 -14.54 -1.65 6.75
C ASP A 419 -13.33 -0.73 6.90
N THR A 420 -13.27 0.31 6.08
CA THR A 420 -12.22 1.34 6.12
C THR A 420 -12.15 2.01 7.50
N ARG A 421 -13.29 2.42 8.05
CA ARG A 421 -13.38 3.07 9.36
C ARG A 421 -12.93 2.16 10.50
N ARG A 422 -13.32 0.89 10.48
CA ARG A 422 -12.98 -0.07 11.55
C ARG A 422 -11.54 -0.55 11.47
N HIS A 423 -11.02 -0.77 10.25
CA HIS A 423 -9.78 -1.51 10.04
C HIS A 423 -8.63 -0.66 9.51
N ALA A 424 -8.86 0.62 9.14
CA ALA A 424 -7.92 1.42 8.34
C ALA A 424 -7.50 0.67 7.06
N TYR A 425 -8.40 -0.19 6.55
CA TYR A 425 -8.14 -1.08 5.44
C TYR A 425 -9.42 -1.37 4.65
N ALA A 426 -9.30 -1.39 3.36
CA ALA A 426 -10.21 -2.02 2.42
C ALA A 426 -9.35 -2.67 1.32
N HIS A 427 -9.72 -3.83 0.81
CA HIS A 427 -8.94 -4.44 -0.27
C HIS A 427 -9.11 -3.67 -1.59
N HIS A 428 -8.17 -3.85 -2.52
CA HIS A 428 -8.06 -3.04 -3.74
C HIS A 428 -9.38 -2.87 -4.51
N ILE A 429 -10.19 -3.91 -4.62
CA ILE A 429 -11.44 -3.85 -5.39
C ILE A 429 -12.51 -3.00 -4.69
N GLN A 430 -12.60 -3.02 -3.36
CA GLN A 430 -13.45 -2.08 -2.63
C GLN A 430 -13.00 -0.63 -2.87
N ARG A 431 -11.68 -0.38 -2.83
CA ARG A 431 -11.13 0.97 -3.10
C ARG A 431 -11.42 1.41 -4.54
N LEU A 432 -11.12 0.58 -5.53
CA LEU A 432 -11.24 0.96 -6.94
C LEU A 432 -12.70 0.93 -7.42
N MET A 433 -13.41 -0.19 -7.23
CA MET A 433 -14.68 -0.45 -7.90
C MET A 433 -15.92 -0.09 -7.08
N ILE A 434 -15.75 0.29 -5.81
CA ILE A 434 -16.83 0.81 -4.98
C ILE A 434 -16.62 2.30 -4.73
N THR A 435 -15.68 2.70 -3.85
CA THR A 435 -15.47 4.10 -3.48
C THR A 435 -14.90 4.94 -4.63
N GLY A 436 -13.88 4.44 -5.32
CA GLY A 436 -13.28 5.14 -6.47
C GLY A 436 -14.21 5.24 -7.67
N ASN A 437 -14.91 4.16 -8.02
CA ASN A 437 -15.90 4.14 -9.11
C ASN A 437 -17.06 5.12 -8.84
N PHE A 438 -17.54 5.18 -7.59
CA PHE A 438 -18.55 6.17 -7.21
C PHE A 438 -18.01 7.59 -7.36
N ALA A 439 -16.83 7.87 -6.82
CA ALA A 439 -16.20 9.18 -6.88
C ALA A 439 -15.99 9.67 -8.33
N LEU A 440 -15.52 8.78 -9.22
CA LEU A 440 -15.37 9.03 -10.64
C LEU A 440 -16.69 9.43 -11.29
N MET A 441 -17.73 8.61 -11.11
CA MET A 441 -19.01 8.82 -11.81
C MET A 441 -19.80 9.99 -11.24
N ALA A 442 -19.73 10.23 -9.94
CA ALA A 442 -20.32 11.38 -9.27
C ALA A 442 -19.59 12.70 -9.61
N GLY A 443 -18.34 12.62 -10.10
CA GLY A 443 -17.51 13.79 -10.40
C GLY A 443 -17.01 14.51 -9.15
N LEU A 444 -16.56 13.73 -8.14
CA LEU A 444 -16.00 14.28 -6.92
C LEU A 444 -14.64 14.94 -7.20
N ASP A 445 -14.33 15.98 -6.44
CA ASP A 445 -13.08 16.73 -6.55
C ASP A 445 -11.86 15.83 -6.27
N PRO A 446 -10.89 15.73 -7.19
CA PRO A 446 -9.72 14.88 -7.01
C PRO A 446 -8.88 15.22 -5.78
N ASP A 447 -8.82 16.48 -5.36
CA ASP A 447 -8.04 16.88 -4.17
C ASP A 447 -8.70 16.36 -2.90
N GLU A 448 -10.02 16.45 -2.77
CA GLU A 448 -10.76 15.93 -1.62
C GLU A 448 -10.74 14.39 -1.58
N VAL A 449 -10.76 13.72 -2.73
CA VAL A 449 -10.69 12.26 -2.80
C VAL A 449 -9.27 11.77 -2.50
N ASP A 450 -8.21 12.39 -3.03
CA ASP A 450 -6.81 12.06 -2.72
C ASP A 450 -6.55 12.20 -1.21
N GLU A 451 -7.00 13.32 -0.61
CA GLU A 451 -6.84 13.56 0.82
C GLU A 451 -7.59 12.50 1.65
N TRP A 452 -8.83 12.14 1.28
CA TRP A 452 -9.59 11.11 1.97
C TRP A 452 -8.87 9.76 1.96
N TYR A 453 -8.35 9.31 0.80
CA TYR A 453 -7.60 8.05 0.71
C TYR A 453 -6.31 8.08 1.54
N LEU A 454 -5.61 9.21 1.56
CA LEU A 454 -4.40 9.40 2.37
C LEU A 454 -4.69 9.35 3.87
N ILE A 455 -5.84 9.87 4.29
CA ILE A 455 -6.30 9.88 5.69
C ILE A 455 -6.65 8.48 6.16
N VAL A 456 -7.50 7.76 5.42
CA VAL A 456 -8.28 6.65 5.97
C VAL A 456 -7.59 5.29 5.94
N TYR A 457 -6.51 5.11 5.21
CA TYR A 457 -5.82 3.83 5.09
C TYR A 457 -4.47 3.80 5.80
N ALA A 458 -4.19 2.71 6.54
CA ALA A 458 -2.93 2.54 7.27
C ALA A 458 -1.72 2.36 6.35
N ASP A 459 -1.92 1.87 5.13
CA ASP A 459 -0.88 1.68 4.11
C ASP A 459 -0.69 2.88 3.18
N ALA A 460 -1.49 3.95 3.36
CA ALA A 460 -1.49 5.12 2.50
C ALA A 460 -0.28 6.02 2.74
N TYR A 461 0.42 6.35 1.65
CA TYR A 461 1.43 7.40 1.53
C TYR A 461 1.21 8.12 0.20
N GLN A 462 1.59 9.38 0.10
CA GLN A 462 1.28 10.19 -1.08
C GLN A 462 1.79 9.55 -2.39
N TRP A 463 2.97 8.91 -2.35
CA TRP A 463 3.55 8.27 -3.55
C TRP A 463 2.73 7.09 -4.07
N VAL A 464 2.00 6.38 -3.20
CA VAL A 464 1.18 5.23 -3.60
C VAL A 464 -0.28 5.63 -3.83
N GLU A 465 -0.82 6.55 -3.03
CA GLU A 465 -2.24 6.92 -3.14
C GLU A 465 -2.51 7.85 -4.32
N MET A 466 -1.77 8.94 -4.47
CA MET A 466 -2.07 9.95 -5.47
C MET A 466 -2.13 9.40 -6.92
N PRO A 467 -1.18 8.60 -7.43
CA PRO A 467 -1.32 8.03 -8.77
C PRO A 467 -2.43 6.98 -8.87
N ASN A 468 -2.68 6.21 -7.81
CA ASN A 468 -3.78 5.24 -7.80
C ASN A 468 -5.15 5.93 -7.76
N VAL A 469 -5.30 6.99 -6.99
CA VAL A 469 -6.57 7.72 -6.86
C VAL A 469 -6.77 8.62 -8.08
N ARG A 470 -5.89 9.60 -8.29
CA ARG A 470 -5.99 10.59 -9.36
C ARG A 470 -5.90 9.95 -10.75
N GLY A 471 -5.00 8.97 -10.92
CA GLY A 471 -4.76 8.31 -12.20
C GLY A 471 -5.67 7.13 -12.46
N VAL A 472 -5.70 6.12 -11.57
CA VAL A 472 -6.43 4.87 -11.82
C VAL A 472 -7.90 5.00 -11.45
N ALA A 473 -8.25 5.48 -10.25
CA ALA A 473 -9.62 5.54 -9.80
C ALA A 473 -10.42 6.66 -10.48
N LEU A 474 -9.89 7.88 -10.53
CA LEU A 474 -10.60 9.06 -11.02
C LEU A 474 -10.30 9.41 -12.50
N HIS A 475 -9.29 8.79 -13.11
CA HIS A 475 -8.83 9.17 -14.47
C HIS A 475 -8.59 10.68 -14.63
N ALA A 476 -8.28 11.36 -13.54
CA ALA A 476 -8.06 12.79 -13.49
C ALA A 476 -6.71 13.18 -14.12
N ASP A 477 -5.78 12.24 -14.28
CA ASP A 477 -4.50 12.43 -14.96
C ASP A 477 -4.58 12.33 -16.50
N GLY A 478 -5.76 12.11 -17.05
CA GLY A 478 -5.98 12.04 -18.50
C GLY A 478 -5.43 10.76 -19.15
N GLY A 479 -5.08 9.75 -18.36
CA GLY A 479 -4.65 8.44 -18.86
C GLY A 479 -3.15 8.17 -18.72
N ILE A 480 -2.43 8.92 -17.90
CA ILE A 480 -1.01 8.65 -17.60
C ILE A 480 -0.85 7.29 -16.92
N MET A 481 -1.69 7.02 -15.90
CA MET A 481 -1.67 5.75 -15.16
C MET A 481 -2.59 4.69 -15.77
N GLY A 482 -3.82 5.05 -16.02
CA GLY A 482 -4.87 4.16 -16.49
C GLY A 482 -5.28 4.44 -17.92
N SER A 483 -5.14 3.48 -18.85
CA SER A 483 -5.48 3.65 -20.27
C SER A 483 -6.97 3.89 -20.55
N LYS A 484 -7.84 3.81 -19.54
CA LYS A 484 -9.27 4.13 -19.59
C LYS A 484 -9.80 4.46 -18.20
N PRO A 485 -10.90 5.21 -18.05
CA PRO A 485 -11.62 5.30 -16.79
C PRO A 485 -12.22 3.94 -16.41
N TYR A 486 -12.21 3.62 -15.12
CA TYR A 486 -12.76 2.38 -14.56
C TYR A 486 -14.23 2.53 -14.15
N ALA A 487 -15.02 3.29 -14.91
CA ALA A 487 -16.45 3.42 -14.69
C ALA A 487 -17.17 2.09 -14.88
N ALA A 488 -18.03 1.73 -13.90
CA ALA A 488 -18.83 0.50 -13.93
C ALA A 488 -20.19 0.73 -13.26
N SER A 489 -21.24 0.13 -13.85
CA SER A 489 -22.61 0.17 -13.29
C SER A 489 -22.79 -0.80 -12.13
N GLY A 490 -23.95 -0.76 -11.50
CA GLY A 490 -24.36 -1.70 -10.45
C GLY A 490 -24.30 -3.17 -10.89
N ALA A 491 -24.41 -3.46 -12.19
CA ALA A 491 -24.28 -4.82 -12.72
C ALA A 491 -22.91 -5.45 -12.42
N TYR A 492 -21.81 -4.67 -12.47
CA TYR A 492 -20.48 -5.15 -12.07
C TYR A 492 -20.46 -5.49 -10.58
N ILE A 493 -20.96 -4.58 -9.73
CA ILE A 493 -20.99 -4.77 -8.28
C ILE A 493 -21.81 -6.00 -7.91
N ASN A 494 -22.97 -6.19 -8.53
CA ASN A 494 -23.83 -7.36 -8.30
C ASN A 494 -23.17 -8.68 -8.73
N ARG A 495 -22.36 -8.65 -9.79
CA ARG A 495 -21.62 -9.83 -10.25
C ARG A 495 -20.47 -10.18 -9.31
N MET A 496 -19.73 -9.19 -8.84
CA MET A 496 -18.49 -9.38 -8.08
C MET A 496 -18.67 -9.31 -6.56
N SER A 497 -19.92 -9.15 -6.09
CA SER A 497 -20.22 -9.13 -4.65
C SER A 497 -21.61 -9.71 -4.34
N ASP A 498 -21.88 -9.91 -3.06
CA ASP A 498 -23.21 -10.17 -2.53
C ASP A 498 -23.91 -8.91 -1.99
N TYR A 499 -23.29 -7.75 -2.10
CA TYR A 499 -23.77 -6.49 -1.51
C TYR A 499 -25.15 -6.06 -2.02
N CYS A 500 -25.45 -6.33 -3.29
CA CYS A 500 -26.73 -5.93 -3.89
C CYS A 500 -27.94 -6.70 -3.33
N ARG A 501 -27.73 -7.88 -2.72
CA ARG A 501 -28.83 -8.69 -2.15
C ARG A 501 -29.48 -8.04 -0.94
N GLY A 502 -28.72 -7.29 -0.14
CA GLY A 502 -29.20 -6.58 1.03
C GLY A 502 -29.32 -5.07 0.82
N CYS A 503 -29.26 -4.59 -0.43
CA CYS A 503 -29.35 -3.18 -0.75
C CYS A 503 -30.81 -2.70 -0.82
N LEU A 504 -31.06 -1.47 -0.42
CA LEU A 504 -32.37 -0.83 -0.57
C LEU A 504 -32.68 -0.47 -2.03
N TYR A 505 -31.65 -0.35 -2.86
CA TYR A 505 -31.79 -0.05 -4.28
C TYR A 505 -31.85 -1.31 -5.13
N ASP A 506 -32.73 -1.32 -6.13
CA ASP A 506 -32.81 -2.41 -7.12
C ASP A 506 -31.70 -2.24 -8.17
N VAL A 507 -30.74 -3.16 -8.16
CA VAL A 507 -29.62 -3.18 -9.11
C VAL A 507 -30.05 -3.40 -10.56
N LYS A 508 -31.26 -3.93 -10.82
CA LYS A 508 -31.80 -4.14 -12.16
C LYS A 508 -32.43 -2.87 -12.73
N ALA A 509 -32.91 -1.98 -11.87
CA ALA A 509 -33.52 -0.72 -12.27
C ALA A 509 -32.45 0.36 -12.50
N SER A 510 -32.64 1.19 -13.53
CA SER A 510 -31.74 2.31 -13.87
C SER A 510 -32.40 3.67 -13.72
N VAL A 511 -33.74 3.72 -13.70
CA VAL A 511 -34.57 4.92 -13.51
C VAL A 511 -35.77 4.57 -12.63
N GLY A 512 -36.34 5.57 -12.00
CA GLY A 512 -37.50 5.45 -11.10
C GLY A 512 -37.08 5.33 -9.64
N GLN A 513 -38.10 5.32 -8.77
CA GLN A 513 -37.91 5.22 -7.33
C GLN A 513 -37.24 3.89 -6.96
N GLY A 514 -36.17 3.96 -6.14
CA GLY A 514 -35.43 2.78 -5.70
C GLY A 514 -34.45 2.21 -6.75
N ALA A 515 -34.28 2.85 -7.93
CA ALA A 515 -33.28 2.44 -8.92
C ALA A 515 -31.85 2.62 -8.38
N CYS A 516 -30.97 1.65 -8.68
CA CYS A 516 -29.57 1.72 -8.27
C CYS A 516 -28.85 2.96 -8.83
N PRO A 517 -28.32 3.85 -7.97
CA PRO A 517 -27.66 5.08 -8.43
C PRO A 517 -26.49 4.82 -9.37
N PHE A 518 -25.71 3.76 -9.18
CA PHE A 518 -24.58 3.41 -10.05
C PHE A 518 -25.00 3.20 -11.51
N ASN A 519 -26.23 2.78 -11.78
CA ASN A 519 -26.69 2.57 -13.16
C ASN A 519 -26.91 3.90 -13.88
N ALA A 520 -27.60 4.85 -13.26
CA ALA A 520 -27.86 6.16 -13.83
C ALA A 520 -26.57 6.99 -13.92
N LEU A 521 -25.76 7.00 -12.85
CA LEU A 521 -24.45 7.68 -12.80
C LEU A 521 -23.49 7.18 -13.87
N TYR A 522 -23.47 5.86 -14.15
CA TYR A 522 -22.65 5.30 -15.22
C TYR A 522 -22.99 5.89 -16.58
N TRP A 523 -24.25 5.90 -16.96
CA TRP A 523 -24.66 6.42 -18.26
C TRP A 523 -24.55 7.93 -18.36
N ASP A 524 -24.79 8.66 -17.26
CA ASP A 524 -24.54 10.09 -17.20
C ASP A 524 -23.04 10.40 -17.34
N PHE A 525 -22.15 9.64 -16.69
CA PHE A 525 -20.70 9.77 -16.86
C PHE A 525 -20.29 9.58 -18.32
N ILE A 526 -20.76 8.50 -18.98
CA ILE A 526 -20.46 8.26 -20.38
C ILE A 526 -21.00 9.39 -21.25
N ALA A 527 -22.21 9.90 -20.99
CA ALA A 527 -22.80 11.00 -21.76
C ALA A 527 -22.04 12.33 -21.57
N ARG A 528 -21.68 12.68 -20.33
CA ARG A 528 -20.90 13.91 -20.03
C ARG A 528 -19.53 13.91 -20.72
N HIS A 529 -18.91 12.76 -20.84
CA HIS A 529 -17.53 12.64 -21.34
C HIS A 529 -17.43 11.98 -22.72
N ALA A 530 -18.57 11.77 -23.44
CA ALA A 530 -18.61 11.05 -24.71
C ALA A 530 -17.61 11.60 -25.75
N ALA A 531 -17.56 12.93 -25.92
CA ALA A 531 -16.63 13.58 -26.87
C ALA A 531 -15.15 13.32 -26.50
N ARG A 532 -14.80 13.38 -25.23
CA ARG A 532 -13.44 13.13 -24.73
C ARG A 532 -13.05 11.66 -24.85
N LEU A 533 -14.01 10.75 -24.62
CA LEU A 533 -13.81 9.30 -24.65
C LEU A 533 -13.89 8.69 -26.06
N ALA A 534 -14.35 9.45 -27.05
CA ALA A 534 -14.55 8.97 -28.44
C ALA A 534 -13.25 8.42 -29.07
N GLY A 535 -12.08 9.02 -28.76
CA GLY A 535 -10.77 8.56 -29.23
C GLY A 535 -10.20 7.36 -28.45
N ASN A 536 -10.81 6.97 -27.33
CA ASN A 536 -10.31 5.87 -26.50
C ASN A 536 -10.90 4.53 -26.98
N THR A 537 -10.06 3.68 -27.59
CA THR A 537 -10.48 2.38 -28.14
C THR A 537 -11.12 1.47 -27.11
N ARG A 538 -10.69 1.53 -25.83
CA ARG A 538 -11.24 0.73 -24.73
C ARG A 538 -12.59 1.25 -24.23
N MET A 539 -12.96 2.51 -24.53
CA MET A 539 -14.25 3.11 -24.23
C MET A 539 -15.20 3.16 -25.44
N ALA A 540 -14.76 2.69 -26.59
CA ALA A 540 -15.56 2.71 -27.82
C ALA A 540 -16.89 1.95 -27.70
N ALA A 541 -16.93 0.84 -26.96
CA ALA A 541 -18.16 0.04 -26.81
C ALA A 541 -19.26 0.80 -26.03
N PRO A 542 -19.03 1.33 -24.79
CA PRO A 542 -20.04 2.09 -24.09
C PRO A 542 -20.45 3.38 -24.82
N VAL A 543 -19.52 4.07 -25.46
CA VAL A 543 -19.85 5.29 -26.27
C VAL A 543 -20.76 4.93 -27.45
N ARG A 544 -20.49 3.85 -28.18
CA ARG A 544 -21.37 3.37 -29.26
C ARG A 544 -22.74 2.92 -28.75
N THR A 545 -22.78 2.28 -27.57
CA THR A 545 -24.06 1.87 -26.97
C THR A 545 -24.90 3.10 -26.61
N LEU A 546 -24.30 4.12 -26.01
CA LEU A 546 -24.99 5.38 -25.73
C LEU A 546 -25.53 6.03 -27.00
N ALA A 547 -24.73 6.09 -28.07
CA ALA A 547 -25.12 6.69 -29.36
C ALA A 547 -26.30 5.95 -30.06
N LYS A 548 -26.51 4.66 -29.74
CA LYS A 548 -27.62 3.84 -30.25
C LYS A 548 -28.84 3.82 -29.30
N MET A 549 -28.71 4.37 -28.11
CA MET A 549 -29.78 4.38 -27.11
C MET A 549 -30.88 5.36 -27.53
N ASP A 550 -32.13 5.00 -27.26
CA ASP A 550 -33.27 5.91 -27.44
C ASP A 550 -33.01 7.24 -26.70
N PRO A 551 -33.11 8.40 -27.39
CA PRO A 551 -32.91 9.71 -26.79
C PRO A 551 -33.73 9.96 -25.52
N ALA A 552 -35.00 9.53 -25.49
CA ALA A 552 -35.84 9.63 -24.30
C ALA A 552 -35.28 8.86 -23.11
N ARG A 553 -34.71 7.68 -23.39
CA ARG A 553 -34.02 6.86 -22.38
C ARG A 553 -32.76 7.56 -21.84
N VAL A 554 -31.97 8.18 -22.71
CA VAL A 554 -30.76 8.94 -22.28
C VAL A 554 -31.15 10.10 -21.39
N VAL A 555 -32.20 10.86 -21.75
CA VAL A 555 -32.72 11.96 -20.94
C VAL A 555 -33.15 11.45 -19.56
N ALA A 556 -33.96 10.40 -19.49
CA ALA A 556 -34.43 9.84 -18.23
C ALA A 556 -33.29 9.37 -17.32
N LEU A 557 -32.22 8.74 -17.88
CA LEU A 557 -31.04 8.33 -17.11
C LEU A 557 -30.27 9.52 -16.54
N ARG A 558 -30.11 10.58 -17.32
CA ARG A 558 -29.42 11.80 -16.90
C ARG A 558 -30.20 12.58 -15.85
N GLU A 559 -31.52 12.65 -15.99
CA GLU A 559 -32.40 13.25 -14.98
C GLU A 559 -32.37 12.48 -13.67
N GLN A 560 -32.40 11.14 -13.72
CA GLN A 560 -32.25 10.28 -12.55
C GLN A 560 -30.91 10.52 -11.84
N ALA A 561 -29.81 10.57 -12.58
CA ALA A 561 -28.47 10.87 -12.04
C ALA A 561 -28.41 12.26 -11.42
N ALA A 562 -28.93 13.28 -12.13
CA ALA A 562 -28.95 14.66 -11.65
C ALA A 562 -29.82 14.81 -10.37
N GLY A 563 -30.95 14.12 -10.31
CA GLY A 563 -31.80 14.07 -9.11
C GLY A 563 -31.07 13.48 -7.91
N PHE A 564 -30.42 12.34 -8.10
CA PHE A 564 -29.60 11.70 -7.07
C PHE A 564 -28.46 12.61 -6.59
N LEU A 565 -27.72 13.22 -7.52
CA LEU A 565 -26.60 14.10 -7.19
C LEU A 565 -27.07 15.35 -6.42
N ARG A 566 -28.23 15.94 -6.77
CA ARG A 566 -28.80 17.08 -6.01
C ARG A 566 -29.19 16.66 -4.59
N ALA A 567 -29.83 15.52 -4.41
CA ALA A 567 -30.18 15.00 -3.08
C ALA A 567 -28.92 14.77 -2.23
N MET A 568 -27.87 14.17 -2.83
CA MET A 568 -26.57 13.98 -2.18
C MET A 568 -25.92 15.31 -1.78
N ASP A 569 -25.91 16.31 -2.68
CA ASP A 569 -25.32 17.64 -2.40
C ASP A 569 -26.10 18.41 -1.33
N ALA A 570 -27.39 18.15 -1.22
CA ALA A 570 -28.25 18.70 -0.15
C ALA A 570 -28.07 17.97 1.20
N GLY A 571 -27.23 16.92 1.25
CA GLY A 571 -27.02 16.13 2.46
C GLY A 571 -28.17 15.18 2.81
N GLU A 572 -29.04 14.89 1.85
CA GLU A 572 -30.12 13.93 2.06
C GLU A 572 -29.58 12.50 2.18
N ALA A 573 -30.32 11.64 2.87
CA ALA A 573 -29.96 10.23 2.99
C ALA A 573 -30.12 9.50 1.64
N VAL A 574 -29.02 9.20 0.97
CA VAL A 574 -28.91 8.54 -0.34
C VAL A 574 -28.32 7.14 -0.25
#